data_04954e92e4abacefe3ed07f2413f0738
#
_entry.id   04954e92e4abacefe3ed07f2413f0738
#
_cell.length_a   1.000
_cell.length_b   1.000
_cell.length_c   1.000
_cell.angle_alpha   90.00
_cell.angle_beta   90.00
_cell.angle_gamma   90.00
#
_symmetry.space_group_name_H-M   'P 1'
#
loop_
_entity.id
_entity.type
_entity.pdbx_description
1 polymer ?
#
loop_
_entity_poly.entity_id
_entity_poly.type
_entity_poly.pdbx_seq_one_letter_code
_entity_poly.pdbx_strand_id
1 'polypeptide(L)'
;MSVAFIEIWNGVLRYMFNYETLSEKSNVVKSVIYLTFPLLAFLLGGLVLISFLVEIRYPAQTILYIITYAFLQTLQGVARGFEKNRLYVFSGVVTTLVSCLLSIYFVVFLGKGVGFIFSALVVVNLAALAFLLNRLNILKLLKNATVDPELCWEIVMFCLPLLLNTIAYTFLDIFDKNYLLEILGEDKIAYYAVASKFAAIIAVIASIYQLAWQEYSFRHANSENKDEIYSLSVNTYLKFMGLSIPISIVLVSLTFDFLIGVAYRPALVLVPLAMLTAFVGSVSGVLGNLFAVIKKSKYFFATTLAGAIVNIILLVILTPIISIQAINVALFCGFLVIAVYRFRVVSRYMNIILNKRILLLTCFTSTIGFMPYIFPTLLIHVSSLLFLLVVWYYINRDIIPSLLNALKIKIGELFKSRRGGSDK
;
A
#
# COMPACT_ATOMS: atom_id res chain seq x y z
N MET A 1 4.42 -13.60 2.26
CA MET A 1 4.30 -13.33 3.72
C MET A 1 2.89 -13.02 4.14
N SER A 2 2.17 -12.13 3.48
CA SER A 2 0.74 -11.86 3.78
C SER A 2 -0.12 -13.13 3.72
N VAL A 3 0.20 -14.04 2.81
CA VAL A 3 -0.48 -15.35 2.65
C VAL A 3 -0.43 -16.18 3.93
N ALA A 4 0.68 -16.12 4.64
CA ALA A 4 0.95 -16.99 5.78
C ALA A 4 0.10 -16.71 7.03
N PHE A 5 -0.34 -15.46 7.22
CA PHE A 5 -1.02 -15.02 8.44
C PHE A 5 -2.41 -14.44 8.16
N ILE A 6 -3.00 -14.76 7.02
CA ILE A 6 -4.37 -14.36 6.64
C ILE A 6 -4.59 -12.85 6.83
N GLU A 7 -3.53 -12.03 6.73
CA GLU A 7 -3.59 -10.57 6.99
C GLU A 7 -4.25 -10.19 8.33
N ILE A 8 -4.02 -10.99 9.38
CA ILE A 8 -4.69 -10.86 10.68
C ILE A 8 -4.52 -9.46 11.32
N TRP A 9 -3.43 -8.74 10.98
CA TRP A 9 -3.19 -7.36 11.43
C TRP A 9 -4.26 -6.36 10.94
N ASN A 10 -4.88 -6.60 9.77
CA ASN A 10 -6.01 -5.82 9.28
C ASN A 10 -7.28 -6.11 10.09
N GLY A 11 -7.48 -7.37 10.49
CA GLY A 11 -8.54 -7.77 11.42
C GLY A 11 -8.39 -7.09 12.77
N VAL A 12 -7.18 -7.14 13.37
CA VAL A 12 -6.89 -6.44 14.64
C VAL A 12 -7.34 -4.99 14.55
N LEU A 13 -6.85 -4.27 13.55
CA LEU A 13 -7.13 -2.86 13.39
C LEU A 13 -8.64 -2.62 13.29
N ARG A 14 -9.33 -3.37 12.40
CA ARG A 14 -10.76 -3.18 12.17
C ARG A 14 -11.61 -3.45 13.42
N TYR A 15 -11.32 -4.52 14.15
CA TYR A 15 -12.11 -4.90 15.31
C TYR A 15 -11.80 -4.06 16.54
N MET A 16 -10.58 -3.57 16.72
CA MET A 16 -10.26 -2.66 17.84
C MET A 16 -11.01 -1.31 17.75
N PHE A 17 -11.39 -0.86 16.56
CA PHE A 17 -12.21 0.34 16.39
C PHE A 17 -13.71 0.12 16.64
N ASN A 18 -14.16 -1.12 16.87
CA ASN A 18 -15.54 -1.39 17.28
C ASN A 18 -15.77 -1.18 18.79
N TYR A 19 -14.70 -1.15 19.57
CA TYR A 19 -14.75 -1.12 21.02
C TYR A 19 -14.11 0.17 21.56
N GLU A 20 -14.68 0.69 22.65
CA GLU A 20 -14.17 1.89 23.30
C GLU A 20 -13.38 1.56 24.55
N THR A 21 -13.80 0.53 25.32
CA THR A 21 -13.20 0.17 26.59
C THR A 21 -11.87 -0.56 26.42
N LEU A 22 -10.95 -0.30 27.37
CA LEU A 22 -9.64 -0.98 27.38
C LEU A 22 -9.77 -2.49 27.52
N SER A 23 -10.76 -2.95 28.30
CA SER A 23 -11.02 -4.38 28.55
C SER A 23 -11.39 -5.10 27.26
N GLU A 24 -12.35 -4.57 26.50
CA GLU A 24 -12.79 -5.16 25.22
C GLU A 24 -11.66 -5.15 24.18
N LYS A 25 -10.92 -4.04 24.06
CA LYS A 25 -9.74 -3.98 23.17
C LYS A 25 -8.68 -5.01 23.56
N SER A 26 -8.51 -5.28 24.86
CA SER A 26 -7.59 -6.31 25.36
C SER A 26 -8.05 -7.72 24.97
N ASN A 27 -9.36 -8.00 24.95
CA ASN A 27 -9.90 -9.26 24.48
C ASN A 27 -9.64 -9.48 22.99
N VAL A 28 -9.79 -8.42 22.15
CA VAL A 28 -9.40 -8.47 20.74
C VAL A 28 -7.93 -8.83 20.57
N VAL A 29 -7.04 -8.15 21.34
CA VAL A 29 -5.59 -8.42 21.29
C VAL A 29 -5.27 -9.85 21.66
N LYS A 30 -5.88 -10.38 22.75
CA LYS A 30 -5.66 -11.75 23.20
C LYS A 30 -6.18 -12.78 22.20
N SER A 31 -7.36 -12.57 21.65
CA SER A 31 -7.97 -13.44 20.64
C SER A 31 -7.11 -13.51 19.38
N VAL A 32 -6.57 -12.38 18.92
CA VAL A 32 -5.68 -12.33 17.75
C VAL A 32 -4.35 -13.02 18.01
N ILE A 33 -3.73 -12.78 19.16
CA ILE A 33 -2.49 -13.49 19.54
C ILE A 33 -2.76 -15.01 19.60
N TYR A 34 -3.88 -15.44 20.16
CA TYR A 34 -4.28 -16.84 20.19
C TYR A 34 -4.42 -17.41 18.76
N LEU A 35 -5.07 -16.70 17.84
CA LEU A 35 -5.19 -17.10 16.43
C LEU A 35 -3.86 -17.17 15.69
N THR A 36 -2.85 -16.40 16.13
CA THR A 36 -1.54 -16.40 15.47
C THR A 36 -0.86 -17.78 15.59
N PHE A 37 -1.08 -18.54 16.68
CA PHE A 37 -0.44 -19.85 16.88
C PHE A 37 -0.91 -20.93 15.91
N PRO A 38 -2.22 -21.20 15.73
CA PRO A 38 -2.67 -22.21 14.76
C PRO A 38 -2.35 -21.80 13.30
N LEU A 39 -2.40 -20.50 12.98
CA LEU A 39 -2.00 -20.01 11.67
C LEU A 39 -0.50 -20.24 11.42
N LEU A 40 0.31 -20.04 12.45
CA LEU A 40 1.74 -20.32 12.39
C LEU A 40 1.99 -21.80 12.20
N ALA A 41 1.31 -22.68 12.94
CA ALA A 41 1.44 -24.13 12.78
C ALA A 41 1.05 -24.59 11.38
N PHE A 42 -0.04 -24.07 10.82
CA PHE A 42 -0.47 -24.36 9.46
C PHE A 42 0.59 -23.92 8.44
N LEU A 43 1.17 -22.74 8.60
CA LEU A 43 2.22 -22.22 7.72
C LEU A 43 3.49 -23.05 7.81
N LEU A 44 3.94 -23.40 9.01
CA LEU A 44 5.13 -24.24 9.19
C LEU A 44 4.94 -25.62 8.57
N GLY A 45 3.76 -26.21 8.72
CA GLY A 45 3.39 -27.45 8.03
C GLY A 45 3.43 -27.33 6.53
N GLY A 46 2.89 -26.23 5.97
CA GLY A 46 2.97 -25.92 4.54
C GLY A 46 4.40 -25.73 4.04
N LEU A 47 5.25 -25.03 4.79
CA LEU A 47 6.66 -24.85 4.44
C LEU A 47 7.43 -26.18 4.46
N VAL A 48 7.14 -27.05 5.42
CA VAL A 48 7.71 -28.40 5.47
C VAL A 48 7.29 -29.20 4.23
N LEU A 49 6.01 -29.17 3.85
CA LEU A 49 5.54 -29.82 2.63
C LEU A 49 6.22 -29.26 1.37
N ILE A 50 6.36 -27.96 1.26
CA ILE A 50 7.03 -27.31 0.12
C ILE A 50 8.53 -27.68 0.09
N SER A 51 9.17 -27.85 1.24
CA SER A 51 10.58 -28.24 1.30
C SER A 51 10.89 -29.62 0.72
N PHE A 52 9.89 -30.49 0.59
CA PHE A 52 10.01 -31.75 -0.13
C PHE A 52 9.98 -31.58 -1.66
N LEU A 53 9.42 -30.47 -2.15
CA LEU A 53 9.28 -30.19 -3.58
C LEU A 53 10.35 -29.22 -4.10
N VAL A 54 10.80 -28.30 -3.24
CA VAL A 54 11.75 -27.23 -3.59
C VAL A 54 12.80 -27.12 -2.51
N GLU A 55 14.07 -27.13 -2.90
CA GLU A 55 15.18 -26.92 -1.97
C GLU A 55 15.20 -25.48 -1.45
N ILE A 56 14.91 -25.32 -0.15
CA ILE A 56 14.97 -24.01 0.51
C ILE A 56 16.39 -23.78 1.00
N ARG A 57 17.11 -22.84 0.39
CA ARG A 57 18.54 -22.62 0.64
C ARG A 57 18.88 -22.21 2.09
N TYR A 58 17.96 -21.55 2.81
CA TYR A 58 18.14 -21.10 4.20
C TYR A 58 16.86 -21.32 5.02
N PRO A 59 16.45 -22.59 5.29
CA PRO A 59 15.13 -22.87 5.84
C PRO A 59 14.92 -22.31 7.25
N ALA A 60 15.90 -22.45 8.15
CA ALA A 60 15.78 -21.98 9.54
C ALA A 60 15.65 -20.44 9.62
N GLN A 61 16.49 -19.72 8.87
CA GLN A 61 16.45 -18.25 8.84
C GLN A 61 15.14 -17.75 8.22
N THR A 62 14.67 -18.39 7.16
CA THR A 62 13.40 -18.03 6.50
C THR A 62 12.22 -18.25 7.44
N ILE A 63 12.15 -19.39 8.12
CA ILE A 63 11.10 -19.70 9.10
C ILE A 63 11.11 -18.65 10.23
N LEU A 64 12.27 -18.41 10.83
CA LEU A 64 12.40 -17.49 11.95
C LEU A 64 12.04 -16.04 11.54
N TYR A 65 12.42 -15.64 10.32
CA TYR A 65 12.04 -14.35 9.77
C TYR A 65 10.51 -14.24 9.61
N ILE A 66 9.86 -15.25 9.06
CA ILE A 66 8.41 -15.26 8.88
C ILE A 66 7.68 -15.15 10.23
N ILE A 67 8.12 -15.90 11.23
CA ILE A 67 7.56 -15.86 12.58
C ILE A 67 7.68 -14.47 13.19
N THR A 68 8.91 -13.93 13.22
CA THR A 68 9.18 -12.63 13.85
C THR A 68 8.47 -11.49 13.13
N TYR A 69 8.40 -11.54 11.79
CA TYR A 69 7.68 -10.57 10.98
C TYR A 69 6.18 -10.57 11.27
N ALA A 70 5.55 -11.73 11.38
CA ALA A 70 4.12 -11.83 11.64
C ALA A 70 3.72 -11.26 13.01
N PHE A 71 4.47 -11.61 14.04
CA PHE A 71 4.23 -11.02 15.38
C PHE A 71 4.47 -9.51 15.36
N LEU A 72 5.49 -9.03 14.65
CA LEU A 72 5.76 -7.60 14.52
C LEU A 72 4.60 -6.87 13.85
N GLN A 73 4.11 -7.36 12.72
CA GLN A 73 2.96 -6.77 12.02
C GLN A 73 1.69 -6.78 12.89
N THR A 74 1.47 -7.87 13.61
CA THR A 74 0.33 -7.96 14.55
C THR A 74 0.43 -6.90 15.65
N LEU A 75 1.60 -6.74 16.30
CA LEU A 75 1.79 -5.71 17.33
C LEU A 75 1.77 -4.28 16.77
N GLN A 76 2.22 -4.09 15.55
CA GLN A 76 2.07 -2.81 14.84
C GLN A 76 0.59 -2.51 14.57
N GLY A 77 -0.22 -3.50 14.18
CA GLY A 77 -1.67 -3.40 14.08
C GLY A 77 -2.33 -3.04 15.41
N VAL A 78 -1.90 -3.66 16.51
CA VAL A 78 -2.34 -3.33 17.88
C VAL A 78 -1.98 -1.89 18.25
N ALA A 79 -0.75 -1.44 17.94
CA ALA A 79 -0.34 -0.06 18.22
C ALA A 79 -1.25 0.97 17.51
N ARG A 80 -1.63 0.70 16.24
CA ARG A 80 -2.59 1.52 15.50
C ARG A 80 -3.99 1.45 16.09
N GLY A 81 -4.46 0.27 16.49
CA GLY A 81 -5.76 0.09 17.13
C GLY A 81 -5.89 0.83 18.48
N PHE A 82 -4.77 1.04 19.20
CA PHE A 82 -4.69 1.94 20.36
C PHE A 82 -4.39 3.39 20.00
N GLU A 83 -4.44 3.76 18.70
CA GLU A 83 -4.15 5.12 18.18
C GLU A 83 -2.73 5.62 18.51
N LYS A 84 -1.81 4.70 18.86
CA LYS A 84 -0.39 5.02 19.11
C LYS A 84 0.42 5.06 17.82
N ASN A 85 -0.02 5.87 16.86
CA ASN A 85 0.55 5.92 15.51
C ASN A 85 2.04 6.32 15.49
N ARG A 86 2.50 7.11 16.49
CA ARG A 86 3.93 7.42 16.64
C ARG A 86 4.77 6.17 16.88
N LEU A 87 4.27 5.22 17.70
CA LEU A 87 4.98 3.95 17.94
C LEU A 87 4.99 3.06 16.70
N TYR A 88 3.87 3.00 15.99
CA TYR A 88 3.77 2.27 14.72
C TYR A 88 4.81 2.77 13.71
N VAL A 89 4.81 4.10 13.42
CA VAL A 89 5.71 4.69 12.45
C VAL A 89 7.17 4.55 12.89
N PHE A 90 7.47 4.84 14.16
CA PHE A 90 8.82 4.72 14.70
C PHE A 90 9.37 3.29 14.56
N SER A 91 8.58 2.29 14.98
CA SER A 91 8.99 0.88 14.87
C SER A 91 9.22 0.48 13.41
N GLY A 92 8.34 0.87 12.48
CA GLY A 92 8.47 0.56 11.06
C GLY A 92 9.70 1.20 10.42
N VAL A 93 9.92 2.50 10.65
CA VAL A 93 11.07 3.25 10.09
C VAL A 93 12.38 2.70 10.64
N VAL A 94 12.47 2.52 11.96
CA VAL A 94 13.71 2.00 12.59
C VAL A 94 13.99 0.58 12.11
N THR A 95 12.98 -0.28 12.07
CA THR A 95 13.16 -1.66 11.56
C THR A 95 13.69 -1.66 10.13
N THR A 96 13.11 -0.85 9.24
CA THR A 96 13.54 -0.80 7.84
C THR A 96 14.98 -0.24 7.71
N LEU A 97 15.27 0.87 8.35
CA LEU A 97 16.60 1.49 8.28
C LEU A 97 17.69 0.59 8.85
N VAL A 98 17.49 0.04 10.05
CA VAL A 98 18.47 -0.81 10.70
C VAL A 98 18.67 -2.11 9.94
N SER A 99 17.59 -2.72 9.41
CA SER A 99 17.68 -3.91 8.56
C SER A 99 18.50 -3.64 7.29
N CYS A 100 18.28 -2.48 6.65
CA CYS A 100 19.02 -2.09 5.45
C CYS A 100 20.51 -1.91 5.77
N LEU A 101 20.84 -1.16 6.83
CA LEU A 101 22.22 -0.92 7.25
C LEU A 101 22.95 -2.21 7.61
N LEU A 102 22.32 -3.09 8.39
CA LEU A 102 22.90 -4.38 8.76
C LEU A 102 23.06 -5.29 7.53
N SER A 103 22.12 -5.30 6.61
CA SER A 103 22.23 -6.08 5.37
C SER A 103 23.41 -5.61 4.52
N ILE A 104 23.59 -4.29 4.36
CA ILE A 104 24.77 -3.71 3.67
C ILE A 104 26.04 -4.11 4.41
N TYR A 105 26.09 -3.96 5.72
CA TYR A 105 27.25 -4.29 6.53
C TYR A 105 27.66 -5.75 6.36
N PHE A 106 26.72 -6.69 6.49
CA PHE A 106 27.03 -8.12 6.36
C PHE A 106 27.43 -8.52 4.93
N VAL A 107 26.75 -8.00 3.92
CA VAL A 107 27.00 -8.43 2.53
C VAL A 107 28.19 -7.70 1.93
N VAL A 108 28.25 -6.36 2.07
CA VAL A 108 29.29 -5.56 1.40
C VAL A 108 30.60 -5.57 2.19
N PHE A 109 30.55 -5.29 3.50
CA PHE A 109 31.78 -5.15 4.30
C PHE A 109 32.33 -6.49 4.80
N LEU A 110 31.46 -7.45 5.16
CA LEU A 110 31.90 -8.75 5.67
C LEU A 110 31.90 -9.87 4.61
N GLY A 111 31.45 -9.59 3.39
CA GLY A 111 31.41 -10.58 2.30
C GLY A 111 30.55 -11.81 2.59
N LYS A 112 29.58 -11.70 3.51
CA LYS A 112 28.72 -12.81 3.92
C LYS A 112 27.60 -13.04 2.90
N GLY A 113 27.17 -14.32 2.78
CA GLY A 113 26.11 -14.70 1.84
C GLY A 113 24.71 -14.19 2.25
N VAL A 114 23.74 -14.40 1.36
CA VAL A 114 22.33 -13.94 1.49
C VAL A 114 21.66 -14.41 2.79
N GLY A 115 22.05 -15.55 3.37
CA GLY A 115 21.52 -16.03 4.65
C GLY A 115 21.69 -15.03 5.81
N PHE A 116 22.75 -14.20 5.78
CA PHE A 116 22.97 -13.17 6.80
C PHE A 116 22.00 -12.00 6.68
N ILE A 117 21.40 -11.75 5.50
CA ILE A 117 20.31 -10.76 5.35
C ILE A 117 19.10 -11.22 6.16
N PHE A 118 18.70 -12.49 6.04
CA PHE A 118 17.59 -13.02 6.85
C PHE A 118 17.89 -12.95 8.36
N SER A 119 19.13 -13.27 8.75
CA SER A 119 19.55 -13.16 10.16
C SER A 119 19.46 -11.72 10.68
N ALA A 120 19.90 -10.73 9.89
CA ALA A 120 19.77 -9.32 10.22
C ALA A 120 18.30 -8.91 10.40
N LEU A 121 17.43 -9.30 9.47
CA LEU A 121 15.98 -9.05 9.54
C LEU A 121 15.37 -9.65 10.79
N VAL A 122 15.74 -10.88 11.17
CA VAL A 122 15.26 -11.55 12.39
C VAL A 122 15.67 -10.77 13.65
N VAL A 123 16.94 -10.40 13.77
CA VAL A 123 17.45 -9.67 14.94
C VAL A 123 16.71 -8.33 15.11
N VAL A 124 16.55 -7.60 14.01
CA VAL A 124 15.86 -6.30 14.05
C VAL A 124 14.38 -6.45 14.37
N ASN A 125 13.71 -7.46 13.82
CA ASN A 125 12.31 -7.75 14.15
C ASN A 125 12.16 -8.11 15.63
N LEU A 126 13.05 -8.93 16.20
CA LEU A 126 13.03 -9.28 17.62
C LEU A 126 13.21 -8.05 18.53
N ALA A 127 14.15 -7.17 18.17
CA ALA A 127 14.36 -5.91 18.89
C ALA A 127 13.12 -5.00 18.85
N ALA A 128 12.49 -4.87 17.67
CA ALA A 128 11.26 -4.10 17.49
C ALA A 128 10.06 -4.73 18.24
N LEU A 129 9.95 -6.07 18.26
CA LEU A 129 8.97 -6.79 19.05
C LEU A 129 9.13 -6.50 20.55
N ALA A 130 10.34 -6.64 21.09
CA ALA A 130 10.62 -6.37 22.50
C ALA A 130 10.28 -4.91 22.86
N PHE A 131 10.62 -3.97 21.99
CA PHE A 131 10.26 -2.56 22.14
C PHE A 131 8.74 -2.35 22.20
N LEU A 132 7.98 -2.89 21.24
CA LEU A 132 6.52 -2.74 21.18
C LEU A 132 5.84 -3.45 22.35
N LEU A 133 6.25 -4.67 22.73
CA LEU A 133 5.71 -5.40 23.89
C LEU A 133 5.82 -4.57 25.16
N ASN A 134 6.96 -3.93 25.39
CA ASN A 134 7.18 -3.07 26.55
C ASN A 134 6.36 -1.77 26.47
N ARG A 135 6.42 -1.04 25.36
CA ARG A 135 5.72 0.25 25.20
C ARG A 135 4.20 0.16 25.18
N LEU A 136 3.66 -0.96 24.73
CA LEU A 136 2.22 -1.24 24.75
C LEU A 136 1.75 -1.91 26.06
N ASN A 137 2.68 -2.33 26.93
CA ASN A 137 2.39 -3.10 28.15
C ASN A 137 1.54 -4.35 27.86
N ILE A 138 1.85 -5.06 26.76
CA ILE A 138 1.04 -6.19 26.26
C ILE A 138 0.83 -7.25 27.33
N LEU A 139 1.85 -7.59 28.14
CA LEU A 139 1.74 -8.60 29.19
C LEU A 139 0.69 -8.23 30.25
N LYS A 140 0.57 -6.94 30.60
CA LYS A 140 -0.48 -6.46 31.52
C LYS A 140 -1.86 -6.52 30.87
N LEU A 141 -1.97 -6.15 29.60
CA LEU A 141 -3.22 -6.22 28.85
C LEU A 141 -3.75 -7.66 28.77
N LEU A 142 -2.87 -8.62 28.49
CA LEU A 142 -3.25 -10.03 28.34
C LEU A 142 -3.65 -10.71 29.65
N LYS A 143 -3.18 -10.22 30.83
CA LYS A 143 -3.43 -10.83 32.11
C LYS A 143 -4.93 -10.88 32.46
N ASN A 144 -5.67 -9.81 32.14
CA ASN A 144 -7.10 -9.66 32.49
C ASN A 144 -8.02 -9.87 31.27
N ALA A 145 -7.47 -10.15 30.10
CA ALA A 145 -8.23 -10.37 28.88
C ALA A 145 -8.70 -11.83 28.78
N THR A 146 -9.80 -12.06 28.10
CA THR A 146 -10.32 -13.38 27.76
C THR A 146 -10.22 -13.61 26.23
N VAL A 147 -10.06 -14.88 25.83
CA VAL A 147 -10.18 -15.26 24.42
C VAL A 147 -11.66 -15.46 24.15
N ASP A 148 -12.15 -14.81 23.10
CA ASP A 148 -13.51 -14.94 22.62
C ASP A 148 -13.51 -15.76 21.31
N PRO A 149 -14.03 -17.01 21.32
CA PRO A 149 -14.03 -17.86 20.13
C PRO A 149 -14.91 -17.31 18.99
N GLU A 150 -16.00 -16.63 19.29
CA GLU A 150 -16.89 -16.04 18.30
C GLU A 150 -16.19 -14.88 17.59
N LEU A 151 -15.52 -14.01 18.35
CA LEU A 151 -14.69 -12.95 17.84
C LEU A 151 -13.53 -13.50 16.99
N CYS A 152 -12.90 -14.60 17.42
CA CYS A 152 -11.85 -15.27 16.65
C CYS A 152 -12.37 -15.69 15.26
N TRP A 153 -13.54 -16.31 15.22
CA TRP A 153 -14.18 -16.74 13.98
C TRP A 153 -14.53 -15.56 13.08
N GLU A 154 -15.11 -14.49 13.63
CA GLU A 154 -15.41 -13.28 12.89
C GLU A 154 -14.16 -12.66 12.25
N ILE A 155 -13.05 -12.59 13.01
CA ILE A 155 -11.78 -12.05 12.51
C ILE A 155 -11.25 -12.90 11.36
N VAL A 156 -11.27 -14.23 11.48
CA VAL A 156 -10.83 -15.14 10.40
C VAL A 156 -11.69 -14.96 9.16
N MET A 157 -13.01 -14.94 9.30
CA MET A 157 -13.95 -14.76 8.18
C MET A 157 -13.80 -13.38 7.52
N PHE A 158 -13.43 -12.36 8.26
CA PHE A 158 -13.10 -11.05 7.72
C PHE A 158 -11.78 -11.05 6.95
N CYS A 159 -10.75 -11.70 7.49
CA CYS A 159 -9.39 -11.68 6.94
C CYS A 159 -9.21 -12.63 5.75
N LEU A 160 -9.94 -13.73 5.69
CA LEU A 160 -9.80 -14.74 4.62
C LEU A 160 -10.00 -14.15 3.19
N PRO A 161 -11.04 -13.35 2.91
CA PRO A 161 -11.16 -12.70 1.61
C PRO A 161 -10.06 -11.68 1.32
N LEU A 162 -9.49 -11.02 2.34
CA LEU A 162 -8.34 -10.12 2.15
C LEU A 162 -7.09 -10.90 1.75
N LEU A 163 -6.88 -12.07 2.35
CA LEU A 163 -5.82 -12.99 1.94
C LEU A 163 -5.96 -13.38 0.47
N LEU A 164 -7.15 -13.84 0.05
CA LEU A 164 -7.41 -14.21 -1.34
C LEU A 164 -7.18 -13.04 -2.30
N ASN A 165 -7.53 -11.83 -1.88
CA ASN A 165 -7.25 -10.62 -2.63
C ASN A 165 -5.73 -10.38 -2.81
N THR A 166 -4.94 -10.54 -1.75
CA THR A 166 -3.48 -10.39 -1.80
C THR A 166 -2.82 -11.49 -2.66
N ILE A 167 -3.31 -12.72 -2.58
CA ILE A 167 -2.87 -13.80 -3.46
C ILE A 167 -3.15 -13.45 -4.92
N ALA A 168 -4.34 -12.96 -5.24
CA ALA A 168 -4.71 -12.57 -6.60
C ALA A 168 -3.79 -11.47 -7.15
N TYR A 169 -3.49 -10.42 -6.36
CA TYR A 169 -2.55 -9.38 -6.77
C TYR A 169 -1.12 -9.91 -6.97
N THR A 170 -0.64 -10.76 -6.06
CA THR A 170 0.69 -11.35 -6.17
C THR A 170 0.79 -12.25 -7.40
N PHE A 171 -0.24 -13.06 -7.64
CA PHE A 171 -0.30 -13.92 -8.83
C PHE A 171 -0.25 -13.10 -10.11
N LEU A 172 -1.03 -12.02 -10.20
CA LEU A 172 -1.01 -11.12 -11.36
C LEU A 172 0.37 -10.51 -11.61
N ASP A 173 1.01 -9.97 -10.57
CA ASP A 173 2.33 -9.35 -10.70
C ASP A 173 3.39 -10.35 -11.19
N ILE A 174 3.34 -11.60 -10.69
CA ILE A 174 4.23 -12.66 -11.12
C ILE A 174 3.90 -13.11 -12.55
N PHE A 175 2.62 -13.32 -12.85
CA PHE A 175 2.17 -13.77 -14.16
C PHE A 175 2.53 -12.75 -15.25
N ASP A 176 2.21 -11.48 -15.06
CA ASP A 176 2.45 -10.42 -16.05
C ASP A 176 3.93 -10.33 -16.41
N LYS A 177 4.81 -10.36 -15.40
CA LYS A 177 6.26 -10.25 -15.61
C LYS A 177 6.85 -11.50 -16.30
N ASN A 178 6.46 -12.70 -15.84
CA ASN A 178 6.97 -13.94 -16.42
C ASN A 178 6.47 -14.14 -17.86
N TYR A 179 5.20 -13.87 -18.11
CA TYR A 179 4.62 -13.95 -19.45
C TYR A 179 5.37 -13.03 -20.45
N LEU A 180 5.60 -11.77 -20.05
CA LEU A 180 6.31 -10.85 -20.93
C LEU A 180 7.79 -11.15 -21.05
N LEU A 181 8.43 -11.69 -20.00
CA LEU A 181 9.82 -12.14 -20.05
C LEU A 181 9.98 -13.27 -21.08
N GLU A 182 9.08 -14.21 -21.09
CA GLU A 182 9.09 -15.35 -22.02
C GLU A 182 8.82 -14.92 -23.48
N ILE A 183 7.89 -13.98 -23.69
CA ILE A 183 7.49 -13.56 -25.04
C ILE A 183 8.38 -12.46 -25.63
N LEU A 184 8.81 -11.49 -24.82
CA LEU A 184 9.50 -10.28 -25.29
C LEU A 184 10.98 -10.21 -24.90
N GLY A 185 11.43 -11.07 -23.99
CA GLY A 185 12.82 -11.15 -23.51
C GLY A 185 13.18 -10.11 -22.44
N GLU A 186 14.42 -10.23 -21.93
CA GLU A 186 14.93 -9.48 -20.77
C GLU A 186 14.99 -7.96 -20.98
N ASP A 187 15.40 -7.51 -22.16
CA ASP A 187 15.57 -6.09 -22.46
C ASP A 187 14.25 -5.32 -22.31
N LYS A 188 13.15 -5.87 -22.81
CA LYS A 188 11.84 -5.24 -22.75
C LYS A 188 11.32 -5.17 -21.30
N ILE A 189 11.53 -6.24 -20.53
CA ILE A 189 11.18 -6.26 -19.10
C ILE A 189 12.03 -5.26 -18.32
N ALA A 190 13.31 -5.08 -18.66
CA ALA A 190 14.16 -4.08 -18.04
C ALA A 190 13.61 -2.64 -18.25
N TYR A 191 13.10 -2.32 -19.44
CA TYR A 191 12.44 -1.03 -19.68
C TYR A 191 11.18 -0.84 -18.81
N TYR A 192 10.34 -1.87 -18.71
CA TYR A 192 9.19 -1.83 -17.82
C TYR A 192 9.60 -1.68 -16.35
N ALA A 193 10.64 -2.39 -15.92
CA ALA A 193 11.15 -2.29 -14.56
C ALA A 193 11.62 -0.87 -14.20
N VAL A 194 12.24 -0.15 -15.16
CA VAL A 194 12.61 1.27 -14.99
C VAL A 194 11.36 2.15 -14.90
N ALA A 195 10.42 2.02 -15.83
CA ALA A 195 9.20 2.82 -15.82
C ALA A 195 8.38 2.60 -14.54
N SER A 196 8.30 1.37 -14.04
CA SER A 196 7.58 1.02 -12.81
C SER A 196 8.16 1.67 -11.56
N LYS A 197 9.45 2.09 -11.54
CA LYS A 197 10.04 2.84 -10.41
C LYS A 197 9.40 4.22 -10.24
N PHE A 198 9.06 4.89 -11.34
CA PHE A 198 8.34 6.16 -11.28
C PHE A 198 6.90 5.96 -10.81
N ALA A 199 6.22 4.91 -11.26
CA ALA A 199 4.91 4.53 -10.77
C ALA A 199 4.92 4.19 -9.27
N ALA A 200 6.00 3.56 -8.77
CA ALA A 200 6.18 3.25 -7.36
C ALA A 200 6.21 4.50 -6.46
N ILE A 201 6.71 5.64 -6.94
CA ILE A 201 6.66 6.91 -6.18
C ILE A 201 5.21 7.29 -5.89
N ILE A 202 4.34 7.18 -6.90
CA ILE A 202 2.90 7.44 -6.74
C ILE A 202 2.28 6.47 -5.74
N ALA A 203 2.62 5.18 -5.84
CA ALA A 203 2.13 4.15 -4.92
C ALA A 203 2.55 4.42 -3.46
N VAL A 204 3.77 4.91 -3.21
CA VAL A 204 4.23 5.31 -1.87
C VAL A 204 3.41 6.46 -1.32
N ILE A 205 3.19 7.54 -2.10
CA ILE A 205 2.36 8.68 -1.67
C ILE A 205 0.92 8.20 -1.37
N ALA A 206 0.37 7.38 -2.25
CA ALA A 206 -0.96 6.80 -2.07
C ALA A 206 -1.06 5.94 -0.81
N SER A 207 -0.03 5.16 -0.48
CA SER A 207 -0.01 4.31 0.71
C SER A 207 -0.08 5.12 2.01
N ILE A 208 0.57 6.29 2.06
CA ILE A 208 0.50 7.21 3.22
C ILE A 208 -0.94 7.69 3.42
N TYR A 209 -1.61 8.08 2.34
CA TYR A 209 -3.02 8.46 2.41
C TYR A 209 -3.90 7.29 2.85
N GLN A 210 -3.70 6.11 2.28
CA GLN A 210 -4.49 4.92 2.60
C GLN A 210 -4.37 4.50 4.06
N LEU A 211 -3.19 4.63 4.67
CA LEU A 211 -3.00 4.38 6.11
C LEU A 211 -3.86 5.32 6.98
N ALA A 212 -3.83 6.61 6.69
CA ALA A 212 -4.64 7.59 7.40
C ALA A 212 -6.15 7.42 7.11
N TRP A 213 -6.50 7.14 5.85
CA TRP A 213 -7.86 6.89 5.41
C TRP A 213 -8.48 5.67 6.09
N GLN A 214 -7.73 4.59 6.25
CA GLN A 214 -8.20 3.38 6.91
C GLN A 214 -8.64 3.66 8.36
N GLU A 215 -7.82 4.35 9.13
CA GLU A 215 -8.16 4.69 10.52
C GLU A 215 -9.32 5.69 10.59
N TYR A 216 -9.29 6.73 9.77
CA TYR A 216 -10.33 7.74 9.72
C TYR A 216 -11.68 7.16 9.35
N SER A 217 -11.73 6.28 8.36
CA SER A 217 -12.96 5.63 7.92
C SER A 217 -13.52 4.66 8.97
N PHE A 218 -12.66 3.91 9.69
CA PHE A 218 -13.10 3.02 10.76
C PHE A 218 -13.68 3.79 11.95
N ARG A 219 -13.06 4.92 12.32
CA ARG A 219 -13.54 5.77 13.40
C ARG A 219 -14.93 6.34 13.12
N HIS A 220 -15.23 6.67 11.89
CA HIS A 220 -16.52 7.23 11.48
C HIS A 220 -17.53 6.19 10.99
N ALA A 221 -17.27 4.88 11.18
CA ALA A 221 -18.13 3.82 10.67
C ALA A 221 -19.58 3.88 11.19
N ASN A 222 -19.77 4.38 12.41
CA ASN A 222 -21.06 4.50 13.10
C ASN A 222 -21.61 5.95 13.12
N SER A 223 -20.94 6.90 12.43
CA SER A 223 -21.41 8.30 12.38
C SER A 223 -22.64 8.43 11.50
N GLU A 224 -23.58 9.29 11.89
CA GLU A 224 -24.82 9.55 11.12
C GLU A 224 -24.52 10.14 9.74
N ASN A 225 -23.50 11.00 9.65
CA ASN A 225 -23.08 11.70 8.41
C ASN A 225 -21.94 10.98 7.68
N LYS A 226 -21.74 9.66 7.89
CA LYS A 226 -20.65 8.88 7.29
C LYS A 226 -20.59 8.98 5.76
N ASP A 227 -21.72 9.00 5.09
CA ASP A 227 -21.80 9.02 3.62
C ASP A 227 -21.23 10.33 3.05
N GLU A 228 -21.49 11.47 3.74
CA GLU A 228 -20.92 12.77 3.40
C GLU A 228 -19.41 12.81 3.67
N ILE A 229 -18.98 12.33 4.84
CA ILE A 229 -17.56 12.23 5.21
C ILE A 229 -16.79 11.41 4.19
N TYR A 230 -17.31 10.26 3.78
CA TYR A 230 -16.64 9.38 2.82
C TYR A 230 -16.66 9.95 1.42
N SER A 231 -17.77 10.57 0.98
CA SER A 231 -17.85 11.26 -0.29
C SER A 231 -16.83 12.40 -0.38
N LEU A 232 -16.74 13.21 0.67
CA LEU A 232 -15.78 14.31 0.76
C LEU A 232 -14.34 13.80 0.70
N SER A 233 -14.01 12.75 1.48
CA SER A 233 -12.66 12.19 1.54
C SER A 233 -12.23 11.58 0.20
N VAL A 234 -13.10 10.80 -0.46
CA VAL A 234 -12.82 10.22 -1.78
C VAL A 234 -12.63 11.32 -2.82
N ASN A 235 -13.49 12.33 -2.84
CA ASN A 235 -13.37 13.46 -3.78
C ASN A 235 -12.12 14.30 -3.53
N THR A 236 -11.74 14.51 -2.27
CA THR A 236 -10.49 15.22 -1.90
C THR A 236 -9.27 14.44 -2.40
N TYR A 237 -9.27 13.11 -2.24
CA TYR A 237 -8.22 12.25 -2.78
C TYR A 237 -8.12 12.34 -4.30
N LEU A 238 -9.25 12.19 -5.00
CA LEU A 238 -9.32 12.31 -6.46
C LEU A 238 -8.83 13.67 -6.94
N LYS A 239 -9.26 14.75 -6.28
CA LYS A 239 -8.88 16.12 -6.58
C LYS A 239 -7.38 16.34 -6.43
N PHE A 240 -6.83 15.99 -5.27
CA PHE A 240 -5.41 16.21 -4.97
C PHE A 240 -4.49 15.31 -5.80
N MET A 241 -4.67 14.00 -5.72
CA MET A 241 -3.82 13.03 -6.42
C MET A 241 -4.04 13.08 -7.93
N GLY A 242 -5.31 13.10 -8.39
CA GLY A 242 -5.64 13.09 -9.82
C GLY A 242 -5.06 14.28 -10.59
N LEU A 243 -4.98 15.46 -9.98
CA LEU A 243 -4.36 16.63 -10.59
C LEU A 243 -2.84 16.70 -10.38
N SER A 244 -2.28 15.98 -9.39
CA SER A 244 -0.83 15.90 -9.18
C SER A 244 -0.14 14.93 -10.13
N ILE A 245 -0.83 13.88 -10.60
CA ILE A 245 -0.25 12.89 -11.50
C ILE A 245 0.21 13.48 -12.84
N PRO A 246 -0.60 14.28 -13.57
CA PRO A 246 -0.15 14.90 -14.82
C PRO A 246 1.09 15.78 -14.64
N ILE A 247 1.18 16.53 -13.54
CA ILE A 247 2.37 17.33 -13.21
C ILE A 247 3.59 16.42 -13.04
N SER A 248 3.43 15.32 -12.28
CA SER A 248 4.51 14.36 -12.07
C SER A 248 4.96 13.70 -13.37
N ILE A 249 4.04 13.39 -14.29
CA ILE A 249 4.34 12.84 -15.60
C ILE A 249 5.23 13.81 -16.42
N VAL A 250 4.87 15.11 -16.46
CA VAL A 250 5.68 16.12 -17.16
C VAL A 250 7.05 16.31 -16.49
N LEU A 251 7.11 16.33 -15.14
CA LEU A 251 8.37 16.44 -14.42
C LEU A 251 9.31 15.27 -14.69
N VAL A 252 8.78 14.04 -14.76
CA VAL A 252 9.58 12.87 -15.12
C VAL A 252 10.11 12.99 -16.54
N SER A 253 9.30 13.45 -17.50
CA SER A 253 9.77 13.66 -18.88
C SER A 253 10.94 14.65 -18.97
N LEU A 254 10.92 15.72 -18.15
CA LEU A 254 12.00 16.71 -18.08
C LEU A 254 13.29 16.19 -17.44
N THR A 255 13.15 15.30 -16.46
CA THR A 255 14.28 14.86 -15.63
C THR A 255 14.81 13.47 -16.01
N PHE A 256 14.13 12.75 -16.89
CA PHE A 256 14.40 11.34 -17.18
C PHE A 256 15.83 11.12 -17.68
N ASP A 257 16.27 11.88 -18.68
CA ASP A 257 17.61 11.73 -19.28
C ASP A 257 18.74 12.10 -18.28
N PHE A 258 18.43 12.89 -17.24
CA PHE A 258 19.37 13.20 -16.18
C PHE A 258 19.47 12.09 -15.12
N LEU A 259 18.34 11.42 -14.83
CA LEU A 259 18.26 10.40 -13.77
C LEU A 259 18.60 8.99 -14.25
N ILE A 260 18.34 8.72 -15.53
CA ILE A 260 18.38 7.37 -16.11
C ILE A 260 19.42 7.31 -17.24
N GLY A 261 20.21 6.24 -17.23
CA GLY A 261 21.21 6.04 -18.29
C GLY A 261 20.58 5.90 -19.68
N VAL A 262 21.33 6.34 -20.71
CA VAL A 262 20.88 6.39 -22.10
C VAL A 262 20.35 5.04 -22.63
N ALA A 263 20.91 3.93 -22.16
CA ALA A 263 20.46 2.57 -22.52
C ALA A 263 18.99 2.29 -22.18
N TYR A 264 18.42 2.98 -21.18
CA TYR A 264 17.04 2.80 -20.74
C TYR A 264 16.08 3.88 -21.26
N ARG A 265 16.51 4.73 -22.18
CA ARG A 265 15.68 5.78 -22.79
C ARG A 265 14.36 5.26 -23.39
N PRO A 266 14.29 4.04 -23.97
CA PRO A 266 13.03 3.47 -24.45
C PRO A 266 11.98 3.26 -23.34
N ALA A 267 12.39 3.19 -22.06
CA ALA A 267 11.46 3.10 -20.95
C ALA A 267 10.62 4.39 -20.75
N LEU A 268 11.09 5.54 -21.24
CA LEU A 268 10.39 6.82 -21.09
C LEU A 268 8.95 6.76 -21.61
N VAL A 269 8.70 6.14 -22.75
CA VAL A 269 7.36 6.02 -23.34
C VAL A 269 6.39 5.22 -22.46
N LEU A 270 6.91 4.34 -21.59
CA LEU A 270 6.11 3.52 -20.69
C LEU A 270 5.65 4.28 -19.43
N VAL A 271 6.41 5.32 -19.02
CA VAL A 271 6.22 6.04 -17.76
C VAL A 271 4.84 6.66 -17.59
N PRO A 272 4.27 7.41 -18.55
CA PRO A 272 3.00 8.11 -18.34
C PRO A 272 1.86 7.19 -17.96
N LEU A 273 1.71 6.10 -18.74
CA LEU A 273 0.64 5.15 -18.50
C LEU A 273 0.88 4.31 -17.24
N ALA A 274 2.14 3.98 -16.91
CA ALA A 274 2.48 3.30 -15.65
C ALA A 274 2.11 4.15 -14.43
N MET A 275 2.41 5.46 -14.44
CA MET A 275 2.04 6.38 -13.35
C MET A 275 0.51 6.55 -13.25
N LEU A 276 -0.19 6.64 -14.37
CA LEU A 276 -1.65 6.73 -14.39
C LEU A 276 -2.29 5.42 -13.89
N THR A 277 -1.71 4.28 -14.22
CA THR A 277 -2.12 2.96 -13.72
C THR A 277 -1.97 2.88 -12.19
N ALA A 278 -0.85 3.35 -11.64
CA ALA A 278 -0.65 3.42 -10.20
C ALA A 278 -1.69 4.31 -9.50
N PHE A 279 -2.07 5.43 -10.12
CA PHE A 279 -3.14 6.28 -9.61
C PHE A 279 -4.50 5.57 -9.61
N VAL A 280 -4.93 4.97 -10.72
CA VAL A 280 -6.21 4.24 -10.77
C VAL A 280 -6.23 3.07 -9.79
N GLY A 281 -5.10 2.35 -9.66
CA GLY A 281 -4.91 1.32 -8.64
C GLY A 281 -5.09 1.86 -7.22
N SER A 282 -4.55 3.03 -6.93
CA SER A 282 -4.70 3.68 -5.62
C SER A 282 -6.14 4.13 -5.33
N VAL A 283 -6.84 4.65 -6.33
CA VAL A 283 -8.29 4.98 -6.23
C VAL A 283 -9.09 3.72 -5.91
N SER A 284 -8.77 2.60 -6.58
CA SER A 284 -9.41 1.32 -6.29
C SER A 284 -9.15 0.88 -4.83
N GLY A 285 -7.96 1.14 -4.29
CA GLY A 285 -7.61 0.88 -2.89
C GLY A 285 -8.42 1.71 -1.90
N VAL A 286 -8.58 3.02 -2.17
CA VAL A 286 -9.39 3.94 -1.35
C VAL A 286 -10.85 3.50 -1.31
N LEU A 287 -11.43 3.13 -2.45
CA LEU A 287 -12.80 2.60 -2.52
C LEU A 287 -12.91 1.23 -1.84
N GLY A 288 -11.89 0.38 -2.01
CA GLY A 288 -11.85 -0.95 -1.40
C GLY A 288 -11.90 -0.88 0.13
N ASN A 289 -11.23 0.09 0.75
CA ASN A 289 -11.24 0.23 2.21
C ASN A 289 -12.66 0.36 2.78
N LEU A 290 -13.62 0.90 2.03
CA LEU A 290 -15.02 0.99 2.44
C LEU A 290 -15.67 -0.40 2.62
N PHE A 291 -15.18 -1.45 1.95
CA PHE A 291 -15.63 -2.83 2.21
C PHE A 291 -15.24 -3.30 3.62
N ALA A 292 -14.08 -2.88 4.11
CA ALA A 292 -13.66 -3.17 5.47
C ALA A 292 -14.54 -2.41 6.49
N VAL A 293 -14.93 -1.17 6.19
CA VAL A 293 -15.85 -0.39 7.02
C VAL A 293 -17.18 -1.11 7.20
N ILE A 294 -17.78 -1.59 6.10
CA ILE A 294 -19.08 -2.30 6.14
C ILE A 294 -18.95 -3.80 6.48
N LYS A 295 -17.74 -4.27 6.83
CA LYS A 295 -17.44 -5.69 7.12
C LYS A 295 -17.84 -6.66 5.98
N LYS A 296 -17.78 -6.23 4.72
CA LYS A 296 -18.10 -7.03 3.54
C LYS A 296 -16.84 -7.36 2.74
N SER A 297 -15.83 -7.89 3.42
CA SER A 297 -14.50 -8.19 2.86
C SER A 297 -14.50 -9.10 1.62
N LYS A 298 -15.53 -9.94 1.43
CA LYS A 298 -15.69 -10.81 0.24
C LYS A 298 -15.63 -10.04 -1.08
N TYR A 299 -16.05 -8.79 -1.10
CA TYR A 299 -16.01 -7.97 -2.30
C TYR A 299 -14.61 -7.51 -2.69
N PHE A 300 -13.64 -7.52 -1.76
CA PHE A 300 -12.24 -7.28 -2.13
C PHE A 300 -11.78 -8.30 -3.17
N PHE A 301 -11.93 -9.59 -2.86
CA PHE A 301 -11.52 -10.67 -3.75
C PHE A 301 -12.31 -10.66 -5.06
N ALA A 302 -13.65 -10.60 -4.99
CA ALA A 302 -14.50 -10.64 -6.19
C ALA A 302 -14.17 -9.52 -7.19
N THR A 303 -13.96 -8.28 -6.69
CA THR A 303 -13.64 -7.14 -7.56
C THR A 303 -12.23 -7.25 -8.15
N THR A 304 -11.26 -7.73 -7.36
CA THR A 304 -9.89 -7.93 -7.84
C THR A 304 -9.82 -9.05 -8.86
N LEU A 305 -10.55 -10.15 -8.65
CA LEU A 305 -10.60 -11.25 -9.61
C LEU A 305 -11.16 -10.79 -10.97
N ALA A 306 -12.23 -9.97 -10.96
CA ALA A 306 -12.78 -9.41 -12.19
C ALA A 306 -11.77 -8.57 -12.96
N GLY A 307 -11.02 -7.68 -12.27
CA GLY A 307 -9.97 -6.89 -12.91
C GLY A 307 -8.78 -7.73 -13.36
N ALA A 308 -8.43 -8.77 -12.60
CA ALA A 308 -7.38 -9.73 -12.94
C ALA A 308 -7.67 -10.46 -14.25
N ILE A 309 -8.88 -10.94 -14.43
CA ILE A 309 -9.31 -11.61 -15.66
C ILE A 309 -9.19 -10.65 -16.85
N VAL A 310 -9.65 -9.40 -16.71
CA VAL A 310 -9.53 -8.39 -17.75
C VAL A 310 -8.07 -8.07 -18.07
N ASN A 311 -7.21 -7.94 -17.05
CA ASN A 311 -5.78 -7.74 -17.22
C ASN A 311 -5.14 -8.86 -18.04
N ILE A 312 -5.33 -10.12 -17.63
CA ILE A 312 -4.75 -11.28 -18.30
C ILE A 312 -5.20 -11.36 -19.77
N ILE A 313 -6.50 -11.23 -20.02
CA ILE A 313 -7.05 -11.28 -21.37
C ILE A 313 -6.44 -10.18 -22.26
N LEU A 314 -6.43 -8.93 -21.76
CA LEU A 314 -5.86 -7.81 -22.51
C LEU A 314 -4.35 -7.95 -22.69
N LEU A 315 -3.61 -8.41 -21.69
CA LEU A 315 -2.18 -8.63 -21.80
C LEU A 315 -1.86 -9.61 -22.94
N VAL A 316 -2.52 -10.76 -22.96
CA VAL A 316 -2.30 -11.80 -23.98
C VAL A 316 -2.67 -11.29 -25.38
N ILE A 317 -3.79 -10.60 -25.54
CA ILE A 317 -4.27 -10.09 -26.84
C ILE A 317 -3.40 -8.93 -27.34
N LEU A 318 -2.99 -8.03 -26.46
CA LEU A 318 -2.28 -6.81 -26.85
C LEU A 318 -0.76 -6.99 -26.99
N THR A 319 -0.15 -7.98 -26.35
CA THR A 319 1.30 -8.20 -26.42
C THR A 319 1.82 -8.33 -27.86
N PRO A 320 1.20 -9.09 -28.79
CA PRO A 320 1.65 -9.16 -30.16
C PRO A 320 1.44 -7.85 -30.97
N ILE A 321 0.55 -6.96 -30.52
CA ILE A 321 0.17 -5.73 -31.24
C ILE A 321 1.04 -4.55 -30.80
N ILE A 322 1.15 -4.33 -29.50
CA ILE A 322 1.80 -3.14 -28.90
C ILE A 322 2.99 -3.48 -28.00
N SER A 323 3.47 -4.73 -28.08
CA SER A 323 4.68 -5.19 -27.38
C SER A 323 4.61 -4.87 -25.86
N ILE A 324 5.69 -4.36 -25.27
CA ILE A 324 5.80 -4.10 -23.82
C ILE A 324 4.75 -3.10 -23.28
N GLN A 325 4.18 -2.23 -24.12
CA GLN A 325 3.13 -1.30 -23.69
C GLN A 325 1.84 -2.03 -23.29
N ALA A 326 1.67 -3.28 -23.73
CA ALA A 326 0.53 -4.14 -23.41
C ALA A 326 0.32 -4.27 -21.89
N ILE A 327 1.40 -4.39 -21.11
CA ILE A 327 1.29 -4.52 -19.64
C ILE A 327 0.65 -3.28 -19.00
N ASN A 328 1.06 -2.08 -19.43
CA ASN A 328 0.51 -0.85 -18.89
C ASN A 328 -0.98 -0.68 -19.25
N VAL A 329 -1.36 -1.00 -20.49
CA VAL A 329 -2.77 -0.93 -20.94
C VAL A 329 -3.60 -1.96 -20.22
N ALA A 330 -3.13 -3.20 -20.12
CA ALA A 330 -3.82 -4.30 -19.45
C ALA A 330 -4.04 -4.00 -17.95
N LEU A 331 -2.99 -3.56 -17.25
CA LEU A 331 -3.08 -3.17 -15.83
C LEU A 331 -3.99 -1.95 -15.64
N PHE A 332 -3.91 -0.95 -16.50
CA PHE A 332 -4.78 0.23 -16.43
C PHE A 332 -6.26 -0.16 -16.55
N CYS A 333 -6.61 -0.93 -17.56
CA CYS A 333 -7.98 -1.43 -17.76
C CYS A 333 -8.42 -2.34 -16.62
N GLY A 334 -7.55 -3.24 -16.15
CA GLY A 334 -7.81 -4.09 -14.99
C GLY A 334 -8.15 -3.29 -13.73
N PHE A 335 -7.31 -2.31 -13.38
CA PHE A 335 -7.57 -1.44 -12.22
C PHE A 335 -8.79 -0.54 -12.40
N LEU A 336 -9.07 -0.10 -13.63
CA LEU A 336 -10.28 0.66 -13.93
C LEU A 336 -11.54 -0.18 -13.67
N VAL A 337 -11.55 -1.43 -14.12
CA VAL A 337 -12.64 -2.40 -13.84
C VAL A 337 -12.78 -2.60 -12.34
N ILE A 338 -11.68 -2.79 -11.60
CA ILE A 338 -11.71 -2.91 -10.13
C ILE A 338 -12.33 -1.66 -9.51
N ALA A 339 -11.88 -0.46 -9.89
CA ALA A 339 -12.37 0.80 -9.33
C ALA A 339 -13.87 1.01 -9.59
N VAL A 340 -14.32 0.79 -10.83
CA VAL A 340 -15.74 0.91 -11.21
C VAL A 340 -16.60 -0.13 -10.50
N TYR A 341 -16.14 -1.37 -10.41
CA TYR A 341 -16.88 -2.42 -9.71
C TYR A 341 -16.96 -2.13 -8.21
N ARG A 342 -15.84 -1.73 -7.58
CA ARG A 342 -15.84 -1.31 -6.16
C ARG A 342 -16.79 -0.17 -5.90
N PHE A 343 -16.76 0.87 -6.73
CA PHE A 343 -17.69 1.98 -6.63
C PHE A 343 -19.15 1.54 -6.72
N ARG A 344 -19.50 0.71 -7.72
CA ARG A 344 -20.87 0.19 -7.88
C ARG A 344 -21.34 -0.64 -6.68
N VAL A 345 -20.45 -1.45 -6.11
CA VAL A 345 -20.80 -2.26 -4.93
C VAL A 345 -20.94 -1.39 -3.69
N VAL A 346 -20.00 -0.47 -3.44
CA VAL A 346 -20.06 0.46 -2.30
C VAL A 346 -21.35 1.29 -2.35
N SER A 347 -21.73 1.79 -3.53
CA SER A 347 -22.95 2.59 -3.73
C SER A 347 -24.27 1.86 -3.43
N ARG A 348 -24.23 0.53 -3.23
CA ARG A 348 -25.40 -0.25 -2.75
C ARG A 348 -25.58 -0.19 -1.22
N TYR A 349 -24.52 0.19 -0.49
CA TYR A 349 -24.51 0.20 0.97
C TYR A 349 -24.34 1.60 1.56
N MET A 350 -23.81 2.53 0.77
CA MET A 350 -23.50 3.90 1.17
C MET A 350 -23.75 4.84 0.00
N ASN A 351 -24.26 6.04 0.28
CA ASN A 351 -24.52 7.02 -0.76
C ASN A 351 -23.25 7.85 -1.05
N ILE A 352 -22.28 7.24 -1.77
CA ILE A 352 -21.04 7.90 -2.15
C ILE A 352 -21.24 8.71 -3.44
N ILE A 353 -21.09 10.02 -3.34
CA ILE A 353 -21.25 10.94 -4.46
C ILE A 353 -19.87 11.34 -4.99
N LEU A 354 -19.56 10.90 -6.22
CA LEU A 354 -18.35 11.32 -6.91
C LEU A 354 -18.58 12.61 -7.70
N ASN A 355 -17.67 13.55 -7.57
CA ASN A 355 -17.73 14.81 -8.30
C ASN A 355 -17.27 14.61 -9.75
N LYS A 356 -18.25 14.59 -10.68
CA LYS A 356 -18.02 14.39 -12.11
C LYS A 356 -17.06 15.44 -12.71
N ARG A 357 -17.09 16.69 -12.20
CA ARG A 357 -16.19 17.75 -12.68
C ARG A 357 -14.73 17.43 -12.36
N ILE A 358 -14.44 16.89 -11.16
CA ILE A 358 -13.09 16.47 -10.77
C ILE A 358 -12.61 15.33 -11.68
N LEU A 359 -13.46 14.33 -11.95
CA LEU A 359 -13.11 13.22 -12.85
C LEU A 359 -12.79 13.71 -14.26
N LEU A 360 -13.64 14.58 -14.83
CA LEU A 360 -13.42 15.16 -16.15
C LEU A 360 -12.13 16.00 -16.19
N LEU A 361 -11.88 16.81 -15.17
CA LEU A 361 -10.64 17.58 -15.06
C LEU A 361 -9.41 16.70 -14.96
N THR A 362 -9.47 15.61 -14.18
CA THR A 362 -8.36 14.65 -14.09
C THR A 362 -8.09 13.99 -15.44
N CYS A 363 -9.11 13.59 -16.20
CA CYS A 363 -8.93 13.06 -17.54
C CYS A 363 -8.32 14.13 -18.48
N PHE A 364 -8.86 15.34 -18.49
CA PHE A 364 -8.36 16.44 -19.33
C PHE A 364 -6.91 16.82 -19.01
N THR A 365 -6.57 16.99 -17.74
CA THR A 365 -5.20 17.30 -17.32
C THR A 365 -4.24 16.16 -17.61
N SER A 366 -4.70 14.89 -17.54
CA SER A 366 -3.88 13.74 -17.92
C SER A 366 -3.53 13.76 -19.41
N THR A 367 -4.46 14.12 -20.30
CA THR A 367 -4.14 14.27 -21.74
C THR A 367 -3.07 15.34 -21.98
N ILE A 368 -3.11 16.47 -21.24
CA ILE A 368 -2.07 17.50 -21.30
C ILE A 368 -0.73 16.96 -20.78
N GLY A 369 -0.74 16.16 -19.71
CA GLY A 369 0.46 15.50 -19.17
C GLY A 369 1.14 14.56 -20.15
N PHE A 370 0.41 13.99 -21.13
CA PHE A 370 0.97 13.14 -22.19
C PHE A 370 1.58 13.94 -23.36
N MET A 371 1.23 15.24 -23.54
CA MET A 371 1.70 16.04 -24.66
C MET A 371 3.24 16.09 -24.82
N PRO A 372 4.05 16.26 -23.75
CA PRO A 372 5.51 16.25 -23.85
C PRO A 372 6.11 14.95 -24.41
N TYR A 373 5.42 13.85 -24.28
CA TYR A 373 5.87 12.54 -24.79
C TYR A 373 5.56 12.36 -26.28
N ILE A 374 4.56 13.08 -26.79
CA ILE A 374 4.20 13.09 -28.21
C ILE A 374 5.03 14.14 -28.95
N PHE A 375 5.20 15.30 -28.34
CA PHE A 375 5.92 16.45 -28.89
C PHE A 375 7.03 16.89 -27.96
N PRO A 376 8.22 16.29 -28.00
CA PRO A 376 9.29 16.48 -27.02
C PRO A 376 10.06 17.80 -27.24
N THR A 377 9.37 18.94 -27.25
CA THR A 377 9.98 20.28 -27.31
C THR A 377 9.98 20.92 -25.93
N LEU A 378 11.03 21.70 -25.60
CA LEU A 378 11.12 22.39 -24.32
C LEU A 378 9.92 23.32 -24.07
N LEU A 379 9.43 23.96 -25.13
CA LEU A 379 8.26 24.84 -25.05
C LEU A 379 7.02 24.07 -24.56
N ILE A 380 6.75 22.89 -25.12
CA ILE A 380 5.60 22.07 -24.72
C ILE A 380 5.75 21.56 -23.29
N HIS A 381 6.96 21.16 -22.87
CA HIS A 381 7.19 20.77 -21.47
C HIS A 381 6.89 21.91 -20.51
N VAL A 382 7.45 23.09 -20.75
CA VAL A 382 7.29 24.25 -19.87
C VAL A 382 5.85 24.74 -19.88
N SER A 383 5.22 24.88 -21.05
CA SER A 383 3.82 25.33 -21.15
C SER A 383 2.83 24.35 -20.50
N SER A 384 3.01 23.04 -20.71
CA SER A 384 2.19 22.02 -20.06
C SER A 384 2.37 22.06 -18.55
N LEU A 385 3.60 22.16 -18.05
CA LEU A 385 3.90 22.22 -16.62
C LEU A 385 3.26 23.45 -15.98
N LEU A 386 3.45 24.62 -16.55
CA LEU A 386 2.86 25.87 -16.04
C LEU A 386 1.34 25.81 -16.02
N PHE A 387 0.73 25.36 -17.12
CA PHE A 387 -0.72 25.21 -17.18
C PHE A 387 -1.24 24.27 -16.08
N LEU A 388 -0.62 23.07 -15.93
CA LEU A 388 -1.02 22.08 -14.95
C LEU A 388 -0.84 22.60 -13.52
N LEU A 389 0.24 23.34 -13.22
CA LEU A 389 0.46 23.96 -11.91
C LEU A 389 -0.59 25.04 -11.60
N VAL A 390 -0.97 25.87 -12.57
CA VAL A 390 -2.02 26.88 -12.40
C VAL A 390 -3.37 26.20 -12.13
N VAL A 391 -3.74 25.18 -12.92
CA VAL A 391 -4.98 24.42 -12.70
C VAL A 391 -4.98 23.75 -11.34
N TRP A 392 -3.87 23.11 -10.97
CA TRP A 392 -3.73 22.45 -9.67
C TRP A 392 -3.88 23.43 -8.52
N TYR A 393 -3.20 24.58 -8.56
CA TYR A 393 -3.27 25.61 -7.55
C TYR A 393 -4.70 26.17 -7.40
N TYR A 394 -5.33 26.52 -8.52
CA TYR A 394 -6.68 27.11 -8.50
C TYR A 394 -7.72 26.14 -7.90
N ILE A 395 -7.62 24.85 -8.24
CA ILE A 395 -8.57 23.85 -7.77
C ILE A 395 -8.30 23.40 -6.34
N ASN A 396 -7.03 23.37 -5.90
CA ASN A 396 -6.66 22.92 -4.55
C ASN A 396 -6.44 24.09 -3.56
N ARG A 397 -6.77 25.31 -3.92
CA ARG A 397 -6.54 26.51 -3.08
C ARG A 397 -7.21 26.44 -1.70
N ASP A 398 -8.28 25.68 -1.55
CA ASP A 398 -9.00 25.42 -0.31
C ASP A 398 -8.28 24.43 0.63
N ILE A 399 -7.49 23.52 0.06
CA ILE A 399 -6.71 22.50 0.82
C ILE A 399 -5.36 23.08 1.29
N ILE A 400 -4.76 23.99 0.52
CA ILE A 400 -3.43 24.54 0.79
C ILE A 400 -3.32 25.19 2.19
N PRO A 401 -4.25 26.07 2.63
CA PRO A 401 -4.16 26.67 3.96
C PRO A 401 -4.22 25.64 5.08
N SER A 402 -5.05 24.60 4.94
CA SER A 402 -5.16 23.55 5.94
C SER A 402 -3.88 22.70 6.03
N LEU A 403 -3.26 22.40 4.90
CA LEU A 403 -1.95 21.72 4.85
C LEU A 403 -0.84 22.58 5.46
N LEU A 404 -0.78 23.86 5.13
CA LEU A 404 0.23 24.78 5.67
C LEU A 404 0.06 24.98 7.18
N ASN A 405 -1.16 25.08 7.68
CA ASN A 405 -1.43 25.18 9.12
C ASN A 405 -1.04 23.89 9.85
N ALA A 406 -1.37 22.72 9.29
CA ALA A 406 -0.96 21.44 9.86
C ALA A 406 0.57 21.32 9.92
N LEU A 407 1.30 21.75 8.88
CA LEU A 407 2.75 21.80 8.87
C LEU A 407 3.31 22.77 9.91
N LYS A 408 2.76 23.99 10.02
CA LYS A 408 3.19 25.00 11.02
C LYS A 408 3.02 24.48 12.45
N ILE A 409 1.89 23.84 12.76
CA ILE A 409 1.63 23.27 14.09
C ILE A 409 2.67 22.19 14.38
N LYS A 410 2.92 21.27 13.43
CA LYS A 410 3.86 20.16 13.61
C LYS A 410 5.32 20.62 13.73
N ILE A 411 5.71 21.64 12.97
CA ILE A 411 7.02 22.28 13.08
C ILE A 411 7.14 23.00 14.44
N GLY A 412 6.11 23.72 14.88
CA GLY A 412 6.07 24.36 16.19
C GLY A 412 6.20 23.39 17.36
N GLU A 413 5.54 22.22 17.28
CA GLU A 413 5.69 21.13 18.26
C GLU A 413 7.11 20.57 18.30
N LEU A 414 7.76 20.39 17.14
CA LEU A 414 9.15 19.93 17.04
C LEU A 414 10.15 20.93 17.66
N PHE A 415 9.93 22.22 17.48
CA PHE A 415 10.76 23.25 18.10
C PHE A 415 10.52 23.39 19.61
N LYS A 416 9.29 23.21 20.09
CA LYS A 416 8.96 23.19 21.54
C LYS A 416 9.56 21.98 22.25
N SER A 417 9.53 20.79 21.62
CA SER A 417 10.14 19.58 22.18
C SER A 417 11.66 19.65 22.31
N ARG A 418 12.32 20.42 21.44
CA ARG A 418 13.78 20.67 21.53
C ARG A 418 14.14 21.68 22.62
N ARG A 419 13.30 22.66 22.92
CA ARG A 419 13.56 23.64 23.98
C ARG A 419 13.26 23.13 25.39
N GLY A 420 12.33 22.17 25.55
CA GLY A 420 12.02 21.55 26.85
C GLY A 420 13.00 20.44 27.28
N GLY A 421 13.99 20.10 26.46
CA GLY A 421 15.01 19.08 26.75
C GLY A 421 16.34 19.63 27.26
N SER A 422 16.48 20.98 27.38
CA SER A 422 17.71 21.61 27.88
C SER A 422 17.65 22.00 29.36
N ASP A 423 16.51 21.76 30.03
CA ASP A 423 16.29 22.12 31.46
C ASP A 423 16.00 20.90 32.33
N LYS A 424 16.61 19.74 32.04
CA LYS A 424 16.62 18.59 32.97
C LYS A 424 17.97 17.89 32.96
#